data_261dae24e620cd8d4533c14023c545fb
#
_entry.id   261dae24e620cd8d4533c14023c545fb
#
_cell.length_a   1.000
_cell.length_b   1.000
_cell.length_c   1.000
_cell.angle_alpha   90.00
_cell.angle_beta   90.00
_cell.angle_gamma   90.00
#
_symmetry.space_group_name_H-M   'P 1'
#
loop_
_entity.id
_entity.type
_entity.pdbx_description
1 polymer ?
#
loop_
_entity_poly.entity_id
_entity_poly.type
_entity_poly.pdbx_seq_one_letter_code
_entity_poly.pdbx_strand_id
1 'polypeptide(L)'
;MFDFFFKSKSGEKLPYSEVISVEVKKLALSKMAIDKAVGMIAHAIAKSEFVVQRKEGRVKDHVYWILNVRPNPNETATDFWITAIKKLLTEDECLICSMSDMLYIIDTYTSDNAVMLPRIYSNVYIKSNGETYKLRKNFRADDVIHLRAQNKKVRRYLESVLKMYNDTVSAIAAAKKLGSTPKFTMDIPGQLPVIRTKDENGKERNLTIDEYKKSIKKLLESDDIEVLLNQNGMKIEQLKTETGTTSEDIVKIANEIFTECAFAFDIPKAVFLGEITEKADSTNEFITYAVGWIKELIDDSLNAKMVGEDSYLKGERIWIDMSRYKHRDLVESAANLDKLRSIGFNFDEILEAVGREPLNTKFSQERVVTKNYTNDLGGEGSEEKTEET
;
A
#
# COMPACT_ATOMS: atom_id res chain seq x y z
N MET A 1 9.00 11.82 10.04
CA MET A 1 7.86 12.77 10.13
C MET A 1 6.58 12.12 10.66
N PHE A 2 6.49 10.78 10.64
CA PHE A 2 5.35 10.04 11.22
C PHE A 2 5.42 9.87 12.75
N ASP A 3 6.58 10.05 13.39
CA ASP A 3 6.74 9.95 14.85
C ASP A 3 6.05 11.07 15.65
N PHE A 4 5.63 12.14 14.97
CA PHE A 4 4.94 13.25 15.64
C PHE A 4 3.53 12.90 16.12
N PHE A 5 2.92 11.85 15.55
CA PHE A 5 1.54 11.47 15.89
C PHE A 5 1.41 10.47 17.06
N PHE A 6 2.49 9.94 17.60
CA PHE A 6 2.44 8.91 18.64
C PHE A 6 2.99 9.31 20.02
N LYS A 7 3.37 10.57 20.24
CA LYS A 7 3.68 11.05 21.58
C LYS A 7 2.42 11.55 22.29
N SER A 8 1.63 10.63 22.83
CA SER A 8 0.72 10.94 23.93
C SER A 8 1.54 11.09 25.21
N LYS A 9 1.65 12.32 25.70
CA LYS A 9 2.02 12.60 27.08
C LYS A 9 0.76 12.40 27.93
N SER A 10 0.70 11.31 28.67
CA SER A 10 0.19 11.14 30.02
C SER A 10 -0.35 9.71 30.22
N GLY A 11 0.15 9.07 31.24
CA GLY A 11 -0.20 7.71 31.62
C GLY A 11 -1.53 7.61 32.39
N GLU A 12 -2.62 8.15 31.88
CA GLU A 12 -3.96 7.88 32.39
C GLU A 12 -4.64 6.82 31.53
N LYS A 13 -4.94 5.68 32.12
CA LYS A 13 -5.78 4.64 31.55
C LYS A 13 -7.21 5.18 31.48
N LEU A 14 -7.61 5.66 30.32
CA LEU A 14 -9.01 5.95 30.01
C LEU A 14 -9.80 4.65 29.95
N PRO A 15 -11.04 4.62 30.49
CA PRO A 15 -11.87 3.42 30.45
C PRO A 15 -12.18 3.02 28.99
N TYR A 16 -12.09 1.72 28.72
CA TYR A 16 -12.10 1.08 27.39
C TYR A 16 -13.41 1.28 26.58
N SER A 17 -14.43 1.90 27.16
CA SER A 17 -15.75 2.13 26.55
C SER A 17 -15.98 3.54 26.02
N GLU A 18 -15.15 4.51 26.37
CA GLU A 18 -15.28 5.86 25.90
C GLU A 18 -14.11 6.23 24.98
N VAL A 19 -14.43 6.48 23.73
CA VAL A 19 -13.52 7.18 22.80
C VAL A 19 -12.46 6.27 22.17
N ILE A 20 -12.90 5.30 21.39
CA ILE A 20 -12.19 5.23 20.10
C ILE A 20 -12.67 6.50 19.40
N SER A 21 -11.93 7.59 19.63
CA SER A 21 -12.30 8.87 19.09
C SER A 21 -12.44 8.71 17.58
N VAL A 22 -13.40 9.37 17.00
CA VAL A 22 -13.58 9.42 15.55
C VAL A 22 -12.24 9.74 14.87
N GLU A 23 -11.37 10.50 15.49
CA GLU A 23 -10.02 10.85 15.03
C GLU A 23 -9.06 9.65 14.92
N VAL A 24 -9.06 8.72 15.86
CA VAL A 24 -8.23 7.50 15.79
C VAL A 24 -8.71 6.60 14.66
N LYS A 25 -10.03 6.47 14.47
CA LYS A 25 -10.61 5.68 13.37
C LYS A 25 -10.28 6.27 12.00
N LYS A 26 -10.26 7.61 11.87
CA LYS A 26 -9.95 8.33 10.63
C LYS A 26 -8.50 8.17 10.23
N LEU A 27 -7.59 8.45 11.18
CA LEU A 27 -6.16 8.29 10.94
C LEU A 27 -5.84 6.83 10.59
N ALA A 28 -6.53 5.88 11.24
CA ALA A 28 -6.39 4.47 10.96
C ALA A 28 -6.87 4.10 9.55
N LEU A 29 -8.00 4.66 9.07
CA LEU A 29 -8.55 4.36 7.75
C LEU A 29 -7.65 4.89 6.62
N SER A 30 -7.22 6.15 6.71
CA SER A 30 -6.30 6.73 5.73
C SER A 30 -4.95 6.02 5.70
N LYS A 31 -4.41 5.69 6.86
CA LYS A 31 -3.17 4.92 6.96
C LYS A 31 -3.34 3.52 6.37
N MET A 32 -4.44 2.85 6.67
CA MET A 32 -4.74 1.52 6.14
C MET A 32 -4.85 1.54 4.61
N ALA A 33 -5.46 2.57 4.02
CA ALA A 33 -5.56 2.71 2.57
C ALA A 33 -4.18 2.90 1.92
N ILE A 34 -3.32 3.76 2.49
CA ILE A 34 -1.95 3.95 2.02
C ILE A 34 -1.13 2.66 2.19
N ASP A 35 -1.17 2.04 3.38
CA ASP A 35 -0.43 0.82 3.66
C ASP A 35 -0.85 -0.32 2.73
N LYS A 36 -2.14 -0.41 2.37
CA LYS A 36 -2.66 -1.36 1.38
C LYS A 36 -2.08 -1.08 0.00
N ALA A 37 -2.14 0.17 -0.48
CA ALA A 37 -1.63 0.55 -1.81
C ALA A 37 -0.12 0.24 -1.94
N VAL A 38 0.66 0.74 -0.98
CA VAL A 38 2.11 0.54 -0.91
C VAL A 38 2.45 -0.95 -0.78
N GLY A 39 1.68 -1.68 0.06
CA GLY A 39 1.84 -3.12 0.24
C GLY A 39 1.60 -3.91 -1.03
N MET A 40 0.53 -3.61 -1.78
CA MET A 40 0.24 -4.30 -3.05
C MET A 40 1.38 -4.17 -4.05
N ILE A 41 1.92 -2.97 -4.23
CA ILE A 41 3.05 -2.73 -5.14
C ILE A 41 4.31 -3.43 -4.64
N ALA A 42 4.63 -3.30 -3.34
CA ALA A 42 5.82 -3.92 -2.75
C ALA A 42 5.79 -5.46 -2.87
N HIS A 43 4.65 -6.09 -2.60
CA HIS A 43 4.49 -7.53 -2.75
C HIS A 43 4.55 -7.98 -4.22
N ALA A 44 4.10 -7.16 -5.17
CA ALA A 44 4.21 -7.49 -6.59
C ALA A 44 5.69 -7.56 -7.04
N ILE A 45 6.50 -6.59 -6.66
CA ILE A 45 7.95 -6.60 -6.93
C ILE A 45 8.65 -7.75 -6.19
N ALA A 46 8.37 -7.93 -4.89
CA ALA A 46 9.01 -8.96 -4.09
C ALA A 46 8.69 -10.41 -4.54
N LYS A 47 7.54 -10.61 -5.19
CA LYS A 47 7.14 -11.91 -5.77
C LYS A 47 7.76 -12.18 -7.13
N SER A 48 8.28 -11.15 -7.79
CA SER A 48 8.87 -11.22 -9.12
C SER A 48 10.28 -11.83 -9.07
N GLU A 49 10.83 -12.20 -10.22
CA GLU A 49 12.18 -12.73 -10.33
C GLU A 49 13.12 -11.69 -10.93
N PHE A 50 14.26 -11.48 -10.31
CA PHE A 50 15.36 -10.70 -10.88
C PHE A 50 16.19 -11.63 -11.77
N VAL A 51 16.05 -11.48 -13.06
CA VAL A 51 16.78 -12.27 -14.05
C VAL A 51 18.13 -11.64 -14.31
N VAL A 52 19.17 -12.44 -14.25
CA VAL A 52 20.55 -12.03 -14.57
C VAL A 52 20.95 -12.69 -15.88
N GLN A 53 21.22 -11.87 -16.88
CA GLN A 53 21.73 -12.31 -18.19
C GLN A 53 23.19 -11.94 -18.31
N ARG A 54 24.01 -12.92 -18.66
CA ARG A 54 25.41 -12.76 -19.06
C ARG A 54 25.53 -13.09 -20.54
N LYS A 55 26.74 -12.99 -21.09
CA LYS A 55 27.02 -13.30 -22.52
C LYS A 55 26.56 -14.69 -22.92
N GLU A 56 26.61 -15.64 -22.02
CA GLU A 56 26.27 -17.06 -22.23
C GLU A 56 24.78 -17.35 -22.07
N GLY A 57 23.96 -16.33 -21.75
CA GLY A 57 22.54 -16.47 -21.49
C GLY A 57 22.14 -16.11 -20.04
N ARG A 58 21.01 -16.62 -19.60
CA ARG A 58 20.51 -16.45 -18.22
C ARG A 58 21.34 -17.29 -17.26
N VAL A 59 21.81 -16.69 -16.16
CA VAL A 59 22.65 -17.36 -15.17
C VAL A 59 22.08 -17.18 -13.76
N LYS A 60 22.34 -18.15 -12.90
CA LYS A 60 22.05 -18.10 -11.46
C LYS A 60 23.38 -17.98 -10.70
N ASP A 61 24.03 -16.82 -10.83
CA ASP A 61 25.29 -16.47 -10.18
C ASP A 61 25.09 -15.86 -8.78
N HIS A 62 26.14 -15.32 -8.19
CA HIS A 62 26.08 -14.64 -6.88
C HIS A 62 25.14 -13.43 -6.90
N VAL A 63 25.10 -12.68 -8.00
CA VAL A 63 24.19 -11.54 -8.16
C VAL A 63 22.73 -12.00 -8.14
N TYR A 64 22.44 -13.10 -8.85
CA TYR A 64 21.10 -13.71 -8.78
C TYR A 64 20.74 -14.10 -7.34
N TRP A 65 21.66 -14.71 -6.59
CA TRP A 65 21.43 -15.11 -5.21
C TRP A 65 21.09 -13.94 -4.29
N ILE A 66 21.86 -12.85 -4.33
CA ILE A 66 21.62 -11.68 -3.48
C ILE A 66 20.33 -10.93 -3.85
N LEU A 67 19.93 -10.95 -5.11
CA LEU A 67 18.71 -10.26 -5.54
C LEU A 67 17.45 -11.07 -5.28
N ASN A 68 17.50 -12.43 -5.36
CA ASN A 68 16.32 -13.27 -5.30
C ASN A 68 16.18 -14.09 -4.02
N VAL A 69 17.27 -14.34 -3.27
CA VAL A 69 17.24 -15.28 -2.14
C VAL A 69 17.67 -14.58 -0.85
N ARG A 70 18.88 -14.05 -0.80
CA ARG A 70 19.44 -13.54 0.46
C ARG A 70 20.33 -12.32 0.21
N PRO A 71 19.79 -11.11 0.30
CA PRO A 71 20.55 -9.87 0.12
C PRO A 71 21.64 -9.65 1.18
N ASN A 72 21.35 -10.04 2.42
CA ASN A 72 22.26 -9.94 3.57
C ASN A 72 22.00 -11.09 4.58
N PRO A 73 22.83 -11.25 5.61
CA PRO A 73 22.69 -12.37 6.55
C PRO A 73 21.39 -12.39 7.37
N ASN A 74 20.70 -11.25 7.48
CA ASN A 74 19.58 -11.07 8.41
C ASN A 74 18.22 -11.02 7.73
N GLU A 75 18.18 -10.89 6.38
CA GLU A 75 16.94 -10.68 5.63
C GLU A 75 16.84 -11.62 4.44
N THR A 76 15.62 -12.05 4.14
CA THR A 76 15.29 -12.70 2.87
C THR A 76 15.14 -11.64 1.77
N ALA A 77 15.26 -12.03 0.51
CA ALA A 77 15.03 -11.11 -0.61
C ALA A 77 13.62 -10.53 -0.59
N THR A 78 12.62 -11.32 -0.21
CA THR A 78 11.24 -10.86 -0.08
C THR A 78 11.12 -9.74 0.94
N ASP A 79 11.64 -9.92 2.15
CA ASP A 79 11.57 -8.91 3.22
C ASP A 79 12.33 -7.64 2.83
N PHE A 80 13.51 -7.81 2.24
CA PHE A 80 14.34 -6.71 1.76
C PHE A 80 13.63 -5.85 0.72
N TRP A 81 13.09 -6.48 -0.35
CA TRP A 81 12.43 -5.72 -1.41
C TRP A 81 11.11 -5.10 -0.95
N ILE A 82 10.34 -5.77 -0.09
CA ILE A 82 9.16 -5.16 0.54
C ILE A 82 9.55 -3.89 1.31
N THR A 83 10.62 -3.95 2.10
CA THR A 83 11.11 -2.81 2.88
C THR A 83 11.62 -1.70 1.98
N ALA A 84 12.41 -2.03 0.95
CA ALA A 84 12.95 -1.07 0.00
C ALA A 84 11.85 -0.31 -0.77
N ILE A 85 10.85 -1.04 -1.29
CA ILE A 85 9.74 -0.44 -2.04
C ILE A 85 8.82 0.37 -1.12
N LYS A 86 8.53 -0.13 0.09
CA LYS A 86 7.77 0.65 1.07
C LYS A 86 8.48 1.97 1.38
N LYS A 87 9.79 1.94 1.62
CA LYS A 87 10.58 3.15 1.87
C LYS A 87 10.56 4.09 0.66
N LEU A 88 10.76 3.57 -0.55
CA LEU A 88 10.69 4.35 -1.79
C LEU A 88 9.37 5.09 -1.93
N LEU A 89 8.25 4.40 -1.71
CA LEU A 89 6.91 4.97 -1.88
C LEU A 89 6.48 5.89 -0.73
N THR A 90 6.98 5.64 0.50
CA THR A 90 6.60 6.46 1.68
C THR A 90 7.55 7.63 1.92
N GLU A 91 8.83 7.52 1.58
CA GLU A 91 9.84 8.55 1.79
C GLU A 91 10.29 9.24 0.49
N ASP A 92 9.76 8.80 -0.67
CA ASP A 92 10.10 9.28 -2.02
C ASP A 92 11.50 8.88 -2.50
N GLU A 93 12.27 8.20 -1.66
CA GLU A 93 13.58 7.67 -1.99
C GLU A 93 13.94 6.45 -1.16
N CYS A 94 14.80 5.61 -1.72
CA CYS A 94 15.41 4.49 -1.02
C CYS A 94 16.87 4.39 -1.43
N LEU A 95 17.79 4.41 -0.47
CA LEU A 95 19.22 4.26 -0.69
C LEU A 95 19.66 2.86 -0.24
N ILE A 96 20.28 2.12 -1.13
CA ILE A 96 20.80 0.77 -0.88
C ILE A 96 22.31 0.82 -1.08
N CYS A 97 23.10 0.37 -0.11
CA CYS A 97 24.54 0.25 -0.25
C CYS A 97 24.97 -1.21 -0.40
N SER A 98 26.08 -1.41 -1.11
CA SER A 98 26.76 -2.69 -1.17
C SER A 98 27.95 -2.71 -0.22
N MET A 99 27.99 -3.75 0.64
CA MET A 99 29.11 -4.01 1.55
C MET A 99 29.41 -5.51 1.56
N SER A 100 30.67 -5.85 1.26
CA SER A 100 31.10 -7.26 1.20
C SER A 100 30.20 -8.12 0.31
N ASP A 101 29.86 -7.60 -0.87
CA ASP A 101 28.97 -8.21 -1.86
C ASP A 101 27.55 -8.49 -1.36
N MET A 102 27.09 -7.79 -0.34
CA MET A 102 25.74 -7.87 0.24
C MET A 102 25.07 -6.51 0.19
N LEU A 103 23.72 -6.51 0.17
CA LEU A 103 22.91 -5.30 0.06
C LEU A 103 22.26 -4.93 1.40
N TYR A 104 22.33 -3.64 1.74
CA TYR A 104 21.75 -3.09 2.96
C TYR A 104 20.97 -1.83 2.65
N ILE A 105 19.76 -1.71 3.21
CA ILE A 105 18.94 -0.51 3.10
C ILE A 105 19.43 0.52 4.12
N ILE A 106 19.76 1.72 3.63
CA ILE A 106 20.19 2.83 4.47
C ILE A 106 18.94 3.53 5.00
N ASP A 107 18.90 3.78 6.33
CA ASP A 107 17.81 4.46 6.99
C ASP A 107 17.92 5.97 6.82
N THR A 108 19.04 6.55 7.25
CA THR A 108 19.32 7.98 7.12
C THR A 108 20.77 8.23 6.67
N TYR A 109 20.97 9.33 5.99
CA TYR A 109 22.28 9.74 5.48
C TYR A 109 22.33 11.26 5.25
N THR A 110 23.53 11.78 5.04
CA THR A 110 23.76 13.12 4.49
C THR A 110 24.46 12.99 3.16
N SER A 111 24.09 13.79 2.16
CA SER A 111 24.80 13.82 0.88
C SER A 111 25.27 15.23 0.57
N ASP A 112 26.40 15.32 -0.12
CA ASP A 112 26.82 16.57 -0.74
C ASP A 112 25.91 16.91 -1.94
N ASN A 113 26.03 18.17 -2.41
CA ASN A 113 25.27 18.67 -3.55
C ASN A 113 26.08 18.63 -4.85
N ALA A 114 27.03 17.66 -4.97
CA ALA A 114 27.83 17.53 -6.17
C ALA A 114 26.94 17.25 -7.39
N VAL A 115 27.20 18.00 -8.48
CA VAL A 115 26.48 17.88 -9.76
C VAL A 115 27.36 17.24 -10.81
N MET A 116 28.61 17.65 -10.89
CA MET A 116 29.58 17.21 -11.92
C MET A 116 30.45 16.04 -11.44
N LEU A 117 30.55 15.83 -10.14
CA LEU A 117 31.32 14.76 -9.53
C LEU A 117 30.38 13.74 -8.86
N PRO A 118 30.84 12.48 -8.69
CA PRO A 118 30.05 11.50 -7.94
C PRO A 118 29.73 12.02 -6.53
N ARG A 119 28.47 11.98 -6.13
CA ARG A 119 28.02 12.38 -4.79
C ARG A 119 28.66 11.49 -3.74
N ILE A 120 28.91 12.07 -2.57
CA ILE A 120 29.39 11.36 -1.40
C ILE A 120 28.26 11.31 -0.37
N TYR A 121 27.95 10.10 0.09
CA TYR A 121 27.01 9.83 1.14
C TYR A 121 27.75 9.59 2.45
N SER A 122 27.52 10.45 3.43
CA SER A 122 28.16 10.43 4.75
C SER A 122 27.12 10.34 5.86
N ASN A 123 27.57 10.12 7.10
CA ASN A 123 26.68 9.91 8.24
C ASN A 123 25.59 8.88 7.95
N VAL A 124 26.02 7.74 7.42
CA VAL A 124 25.10 6.66 7.01
C VAL A 124 24.71 5.83 8.21
N TYR A 125 23.40 5.62 8.35
CA TYR A 125 22.81 4.81 9.41
C TYR A 125 21.98 3.68 8.81
N ILE A 126 22.08 2.50 9.41
CA ILE A 126 21.27 1.32 9.11
C ILE A 126 20.44 1.00 10.34
N LYS A 127 19.17 0.64 10.14
CA LYS A 127 18.29 0.20 11.21
C LYS A 127 18.19 -1.32 11.20
N SER A 128 18.44 -1.95 12.34
CA SER A 128 18.29 -3.39 12.52
C SER A 128 17.69 -3.68 13.90
N ASN A 129 16.64 -4.50 13.96
CA ASN A 129 15.95 -4.88 15.19
C ASN A 129 15.51 -3.69 16.09
N GLY A 130 15.16 -2.56 15.47
CA GLY A 130 14.75 -1.35 16.21
C GLY A 130 15.90 -0.45 16.66
N GLU A 131 17.14 -0.89 16.54
CA GLU A 131 18.34 -0.11 16.83
C GLU A 131 18.92 0.50 15.56
N THR A 132 19.57 1.66 15.72
CA THR A 132 20.18 2.40 14.61
C THR A 132 21.71 2.35 14.76
N TYR A 133 22.36 1.82 13.74
CA TYR A 133 23.82 1.66 13.69
C TYR A 133 24.43 2.64 12.73
N LYS A 134 25.42 3.43 13.20
CA LYS A 134 26.18 4.33 12.36
C LYS A 134 27.31 3.58 11.65
N LEU A 135 27.33 3.65 10.31
CA LEU A 135 28.44 3.14 9.53
C LEU A 135 29.61 4.16 9.54
N ARG A 136 30.83 3.65 9.72
CA ARG A 136 32.05 4.49 9.70
C ARG A 136 32.52 4.81 8.29
N LYS A 137 31.99 4.14 7.27
CA LYS A 137 32.37 4.31 5.85
C LYS A 137 31.46 5.35 5.21
N ASN A 138 32.04 6.24 4.42
CA ASN A 138 31.32 7.07 3.46
C ASN A 138 31.20 6.29 2.15
N PHE A 139 30.10 6.47 1.44
CA PHE A 139 29.83 5.81 0.17
C PHE A 139 29.85 6.81 -0.96
N ARG A 140 30.41 6.44 -2.10
CA ARG A 140 30.30 7.21 -3.33
C ARG A 140 29.01 6.81 -4.07
N ALA A 141 28.56 7.68 -4.97
CA ALA A 141 27.39 7.38 -5.80
C ALA A 141 27.54 6.08 -6.62
N ASP A 142 28.76 5.66 -6.89
CA ASP A 142 29.06 4.42 -7.61
C ASP A 142 28.86 3.17 -6.76
N ASP A 143 28.98 3.29 -5.43
CA ASP A 143 28.86 2.19 -4.46
C ASP A 143 27.44 2.01 -3.92
N VAL A 144 26.48 2.82 -4.40
CA VAL A 144 25.10 2.81 -3.91
C VAL A 144 24.09 2.79 -5.04
N ILE A 145 22.95 2.15 -4.77
CA ILE A 145 21.77 2.20 -5.62
C ILE A 145 20.81 3.20 -4.97
N HIS A 146 20.58 4.34 -5.63
CA HIS A 146 19.73 5.40 -5.13
C HIS A 146 18.43 5.46 -5.94
N LEU A 147 17.40 4.80 -5.47
CA LEU A 147 16.05 4.85 -6.05
C LEU A 147 15.35 6.14 -5.63
N ARG A 148 14.75 6.86 -6.59
CA ARG A 148 14.01 8.11 -6.34
C ARG A 148 12.70 8.10 -7.10
N ALA A 149 11.59 8.11 -6.38
CA ALA A 149 10.26 8.08 -6.98
C ALA A 149 9.86 9.42 -7.64
N GLN A 150 10.43 10.55 -7.18
CA GLN A 150 10.12 11.90 -7.65
C GLN A 150 8.62 12.27 -7.58
N ASN A 151 7.89 11.68 -6.64
CA ASN A 151 6.42 11.74 -6.55
C ASN A 151 5.91 12.72 -5.47
N LYS A 152 6.76 13.67 -5.05
CA LYS A 152 6.45 14.63 -3.95
C LYS A 152 5.16 15.42 -4.15
N LYS A 153 4.79 15.73 -5.40
CA LYS A 153 3.56 16.49 -5.70
C LYS A 153 2.31 15.65 -5.47
N VAL A 154 2.31 14.41 -5.93
CA VAL A 154 1.20 13.45 -5.76
C VAL A 154 0.99 13.17 -4.28
N ARG A 155 2.06 12.96 -3.53
CA ARG A 155 2.00 12.74 -2.09
C ARG A 155 1.38 13.92 -1.34
N ARG A 156 1.77 15.16 -1.64
CA ARG A 156 1.18 16.36 -1.02
C ARG A 156 -0.31 16.48 -1.36
N TYR A 157 -0.67 16.18 -2.59
CA TYR A 157 -2.07 16.16 -3.01
C TYR A 157 -2.85 15.12 -2.21
N LEU A 158 -2.36 13.90 -2.13
CA LEU A 158 -2.98 12.82 -1.36
C LEU A 158 -3.14 13.19 0.12
N GLU A 159 -2.11 13.75 0.76
CA GLU A 159 -2.18 14.21 2.15
C GLU A 159 -3.29 15.26 2.35
N SER A 160 -3.43 16.21 1.41
CA SER A 160 -4.46 17.24 1.46
C SER A 160 -5.86 16.69 1.26
N VAL A 161 -6.06 15.77 0.33
CA VAL A 161 -7.33 15.10 0.05
C VAL A 161 -7.75 14.23 1.24
N LEU A 162 -6.84 13.43 1.79
CA LEU A 162 -7.11 12.60 2.96
C LEU A 162 -7.47 13.43 4.19
N LYS A 163 -6.85 14.60 4.38
CA LYS A 163 -7.21 15.52 5.44
C LYS A 163 -8.64 16.04 5.26
N MET A 164 -9.02 16.46 4.07
CA MET A 164 -10.38 16.91 3.76
C MET A 164 -11.42 15.81 4.06
N TYR A 165 -11.18 14.58 3.63
CA TYR A 165 -12.10 13.46 3.91
C TYR A 165 -12.17 13.15 5.40
N ASN A 166 -11.05 13.18 6.11
CA ASN A 166 -11.01 13.00 7.56
C ASN A 166 -11.83 14.08 8.29
N ASP A 167 -11.74 15.34 7.89
CA ASP A 167 -12.51 16.43 8.45
C ASP A 167 -14.02 16.25 8.17
N THR A 168 -14.37 15.80 6.96
CA THR A 168 -15.75 15.49 6.58
C THR A 168 -16.35 14.35 7.41
N VAL A 169 -15.61 13.24 7.59
CA VAL A 169 -16.03 12.13 8.46
C VAL A 169 -16.24 12.61 9.89
N SER A 170 -15.43 13.57 10.36
CA SER A 170 -15.60 14.17 11.69
C SER A 170 -16.88 14.95 11.81
N ALA A 171 -17.17 15.78 10.83
CA ALA A 171 -18.36 16.59 10.80
C ALA A 171 -19.62 15.70 10.79
N ILE A 172 -19.63 14.64 9.96
CA ILE A 172 -20.72 13.66 9.90
C ILE A 172 -20.90 12.92 11.23
N ALA A 173 -19.81 12.47 11.85
CA ALA A 173 -19.87 11.78 13.13
C ALA A 173 -20.38 12.70 14.25
N ALA A 174 -19.95 13.96 14.26
CA ALA A 174 -20.45 14.96 15.19
C ALA A 174 -21.94 15.25 14.97
N ALA A 175 -22.37 15.43 13.72
CA ALA A 175 -23.77 15.62 13.37
C ALA A 175 -24.62 14.41 13.79
N LYS A 176 -24.16 13.19 13.57
CA LYS A 176 -24.84 11.97 13.99
C LYS A 176 -24.93 11.86 15.52
N LYS A 177 -23.85 12.22 16.25
CA LYS A 177 -23.88 12.26 17.71
C LYS A 177 -24.89 13.29 18.23
N LEU A 178 -24.92 14.49 17.64
CA LEU A 178 -25.90 15.54 17.99
C LEU A 178 -27.33 15.13 17.67
N GLY A 179 -27.55 14.39 16.58
CA GLY A 179 -28.86 13.90 16.19
C GLY A 179 -29.36 12.69 16.99
N SER A 180 -28.44 11.83 17.44
CA SER A 180 -28.77 10.71 18.31
C SER A 180 -28.88 11.10 19.79
N THR A 181 -28.44 12.31 20.16
CA THR A 181 -28.65 12.82 21.52
C THR A 181 -30.11 13.22 21.65
N PRO A 182 -30.91 12.58 22.55
CA PRO A 182 -32.30 12.94 22.74
C PRO A 182 -32.40 14.40 23.20
N LYS A 183 -33.17 15.17 22.47
CA LYS A 183 -33.48 16.57 22.82
C LYS A 183 -34.92 16.60 23.30
N PHE A 184 -35.14 17.26 24.40
CA PHE A 184 -36.45 17.42 24.98
C PHE A 184 -36.82 18.90 25.02
N THR A 185 -38.04 19.22 24.66
CA THR A 185 -38.70 20.49 24.96
C THR A 185 -39.58 20.30 26.17
N MET A 186 -39.57 21.27 27.04
CA MET A 186 -40.41 21.30 28.21
C MET A 186 -41.27 22.57 28.18
N ASP A 187 -42.55 22.41 27.98
CA ASP A 187 -43.49 23.52 28.07
C ASP A 187 -43.94 23.70 29.51
N ILE A 188 -43.76 24.88 30.06
CA ILE A 188 -44.14 25.24 31.41
C ILE A 188 -45.25 26.29 31.31
N PRO A 189 -46.51 25.91 31.55
CA PRO A 189 -47.60 26.86 31.55
C PRO A 189 -47.56 27.73 32.80
N GLY A 190 -47.26 29.01 32.67
CA GLY A 190 -47.22 29.96 33.77
C GLY A 190 -45.86 30.15 34.41
N GLN A 191 -45.83 30.42 35.71
CA GLN A 191 -44.58 30.59 36.45
C GLN A 191 -43.94 29.26 36.80
N LEU A 192 -42.60 29.20 36.72
CA LEU A 192 -41.83 28.05 37.14
C LEU A 192 -42.22 27.61 38.57
N PRO A 193 -42.37 26.30 38.81
CA PRO A 193 -42.69 25.82 40.16
C PRO A 193 -41.57 26.20 41.12
N VAL A 194 -41.92 26.80 42.24
CA VAL A 194 -40.99 27.15 43.30
C VAL A 194 -40.66 25.86 44.04
N ILE A 195 -39.55 25.22 43.64
CA ILE A 195 -39.01 24.05 44.32
C ILE A 195 -38.03 24.53 45.39
N ARG A 196 -38.32 24.21 46.65
CA ARG A 196 -37.44 24.56 47.77
C ARG A 196 -36.41 23.46 47.96
N THR A 197 -35.15 23.88 48.01
CA THR A 197 -34.00 23.02 48.35
C THR A 197 -33.28 23.63 49.55
N LYS A 198 -32.47 22.84 50.26
CA LYS A 198 -31.61 23.32 51.36
C LYS A 198 -30.24 23.64 50.81
N ASP A 199 -29.66 24.78 51.18
CA ASP A 199 -28.27 25.10 50.90
C ASP A 199 -27.33 24.31 51.77
N GLU A 200 -26.01 24.45 51.57
CA GLU A 200 -24.98 23.77 52.33
C GLU A 200 -25.04 24.05 53.84
N ASN A 201 -25.73 25.13 54.24
CA ASN A 201 -25.92 25.55 55.62
C ASN A 201 -27.31 25.13 56.17
N GLY A 202 -28.09 24.33 55.42
CA GLY A 202 -29.42 23.85 55.80
C GLY A 202 -30.54 24.87 55.67
N LYS A 203 -30.28 26.06 55.09
CA LYS A 203 -31.28 27.11 54.91
C LYS A 203 -32.11 26.86 53.64
N GLU A 204 -33.41 27.00 53.72
CA GLU A 204 -34.27 26.83 52.55
C GLU A 204 -34.02 27.94 51.51
N ARG A 205 -33.80 27.54 50.26
CA ARG A 205 -33.71 28.41 49.11
C ARG A 205 -34.49 27.85 47.92
N ASN A 206 -34.87 28.70 47.00
CA ASN A 206 -35.50 28.28 45.77
C ASN A 206 -34.49 27.71 44.81
N LEU A 207 -34.85 26.62 44.11
CA LEU A 207 -34.03 26.02 43.08
C LEU A 207 -33.89 27.01 41.89
N THR A 208 -32.69 27.21 41.40
CA THR A 208 -32.48 28.02 40.18
C THR A 208 -32.89 27.24 38.91
N ILE A 209 -33.19 27.95 37.82
CA ILE A 209 -33.54 27.35 36.53
C ILE A 209 -32.45 26.38 36.06
N ASP A 210 -31.19 26.74 36.27
CA ASP A 210 -30.08 25.90 35.83
C ASP A 210 -29.91 24.62 36.67
N GLU A 211 -30.16 24.69 37.97
CA GLU A 211 -30.19 23.51 38.82
C GLU A 211 -31.39 22.60 38.50
N TYR A 212 -32.52 23.18 38.15
CA TYR A 212 -33.69 22.41 37.67
C TYR A 212 -33.40 21.71 36.34
N LYS A 213 -32.78 22.39 35.38
CA LYS A 213 -32.33 21.78 34.13
C LYS A 213 -31.34 20.64 34.36
N LYS A 214 -30.39 20.80 35.31
CA LYS A 214 -29.41 19.76 35.67
C LYS A 214 -30.08 18.54 36.28
N SER A 215 -31.09 18.73 37.15
CA SER A 215 -31.81 17.59 37.78
C SER A 215 -32.62 16.81 36.75
N ILE A 216 -33.29 17.50 35.83
CA ILE A 216 -34.02 16.84 34.72
C ILE A 216 -33.05 16.12 33.77
N LYS A 217 -31.95 16.75 33.43
CA LYS A 217 -30.90 16.13 32.60
C LYS A 217 -30.40 14.84 33.25
N LYS A 218 -30.13 14.84 34.55
CA LYS A 218 -29.67 13.66 35.29
C LYS A 218 -30.71 12.53 35.30
N LEU A 219 -31.99 12.88 35.41
CA LEU A 219 -33.14 11.97 35.32
C LEU A 219 -33.28 11.32 33.94
N LEU A 220 -33.07 12.10 32.87
CA LEU A 220 -33.14 11.63 31.48
C LEU A 220 -31.93 10.83 31.04
N GLU A 221 -30.80 10.97 31.73
CA GLU A 221 -29.52 10.25 31.50
C GLU A 221 -29.38 9.00 32.39
N SER A 222 -30.33 8.73 33.34
CA SER A 222 -30.33 7.52 34.16
C SER A 222 -30.77 6.31 33.34
N ASP A 223 -30.12 5.18 33.49
CA ASP A 223 -30.49 3.90 32.84
C ASP A 223 -31.73 3.24 33.47
N ASP A 224 -32.24 3.79 34.59
CA ASP A 224 -33.44 3.31 35.27
C ASP A 224 -34.72 3.94 34.70
N ILE A 225 -35.78 3.14 34.58
CA ILE A 225 -37.11 3.60 34.18
C ILE A 225 -37.69 4.44 35.32
N GLU A 226 -37.43 5.75 35.29
CA GLU A 226 -38.04 6.68 36.24
C GLU A 226 -39.32 7.28 35.63
N VAL A 227 -40.41 7.17 36.36
CA VAL A 227 -41.68 7.79 35.99
C VAL A 227 -41.64 9.27 36.35
N LEU A 228 -41.55 10.12 35.32
CA LEU A 228 -41.64 11.57 35.50
C LEU A 228 -43.08 11.93 35.89
N LEU A 229 -43.31 12.34 37.14
CA LEU A 229 -44.56 12.89 37.60
C LEU A 229 -44.77 14.26 36.98
N ASN A 230 -45.78 14.37 36.12
CA ASN A 230 -46.14 15.61 35.44
C ASN A 230 -46.94 16.47 36.43
N GLN A 231 -46.27 17.44 37.07
CA GLN A 231 -46.94 18.38 37.97
C GLN A 231 -47.29 19.69 37.21
N ASN A 232 -48.45 20.23 37.46
CA ASN A 232 -48.86 21.55 36.95
C ASN A 232 -48.96 21.72 35.43
N GLY A 233 -49.31 20.69 34.67
CA GLY A 233 -49.52 20.79 33.23
C GLY A 233 -48.26 20.93 32.39
N MET A 234 -47.10 20.63 32.96
CA MET A 234 -45.85 20.55 32.20
C MET A 234 -45.93 19.44 31.15
N LYS A 235 -45.56 19.72 29.91
CA LYS A 235 -45.39 18.72 28.86
C LYS A 235 -43.92 18.62 28.52
N ILE A 236 -43.38 17.41 28.56
CA ILE A 236 -42.05 17.08 28.07
C ILE A 236 -42.24 16.32 26.77
N GLU A 237 -41.80 16.90 25.67
CA GLU A 237 -41.84 16.29 24.36
C GLU A 237 -40.43 16.04 23.82
N GLN A 238 -40.20 14.86 23.31
CA GLN A 238 -38.95 14.59 22.66
C GLN A 238 -38.92 15.22 21.27
N LEU A 239 -38.00 16.14 21.03
CA LEU A 239 -37.74 16.70 19.71
C LEU A 239 -37.11 15.60 18.82
N LYS A 240 -37.83 15.13 17.82
CA LYS A 240 -37.26 14.32 16.75
C LYS A 240 -36.34 15.20 15.93
N THR A 241 -35.05 15.01 16.08
CA THR A 241 -34.05 15.64 15.21
C THR A 241 -33.78 14.67 14.09
N GLU A 242 -34.28 14.92 12.89
CA GLU A 242 -33.88 14.20 11.70
C GLU A 242 -32.44 14.65 11.36
N THR A 243 -31.49 13.76 11.53
CA THR A 243 -30.16 13.96 11.01
C THR A 243 -30.14 13.46 9.58
N GLY A 244 -29.95 14.36 8.62
CA GLY A 244 -29.85 14.00 7.19
C GLY A 244 -28.62 13.15 6.83
N THR A 245 -27.84 12.71 7.82
CA THR A 245 -26.63 11.89 7.63
C THR A 245 -26.87 10.46 8.07
N THR A 246 -26.66 9.52 7.14
CA THR A 246 -26.84 8.09 7.37
C THR A 246 -25.51 7.38 7.65
N SER A 247 -25.58 6.14 8.13
CA SER A 247 -24.37 5.29 8.24
C SER A 247 -23.77 4.98 6.88
N GLU A 248 -24.58 5.01 5.81
CA GLU A 248 -24.16 4.79 4.43
C GLU A 248 -23.22 5.89 3.93
N ASP A 249 -23.40 7.13 4.39
CA ASP A 249 -22.53 8.25 4.01
C ASP A 249 -21.10 8.05 4.49
N ILE A 250 -20.93 7.44 5.68
CA ILE A 250 -19.60 7.08 6.21
C ILE A 250 -18.94 5.99 5.35
N VAL A 251 -19.72 5.00 4.91
CA VAL A 251 -19.21 3.93 4.04
C VAL A 251 -18.82 4.48 2.66
N LYS A 252 -19.62 5.39 2.10
CA LYS A 252 -19.29 6.06 0.83
C LYS A 252 -17.98 6.81 0.93
N ILE A 253 -17.80 7.63 1.98
CA ILE A 253 -16.56 8.37 2.18
C ILE A 253 -15.36 7.44 2.39
N ALA A 254 -15.54 6.33 3.12
CA ALA A 254 -14.47 5.34 3.25
C ALA A 254 -14.05 4.79 1.87
N ASN A 255 -15.01 4.45 1.02
CA ASN A 255 -14.73 3.97 -0.34
C ASN A 255 -14.07 5.06 -1.21
N GLU A 256 -14.44 6.32 -1.04
CA GLU A 256 -13.78 7.45 -1.71
C GLU A 256 -12.33 7.59 -1.26
N ILE A 257 -12.02 7.50 0.03
CA ILE A 257 -10.65 7.49 0.56
C ILE A 257 -9.81 6.39 -0.10
N PHE A 258 -10.36 5.16 -0.18
CA PHE A 258 -9.68 4.06 -0.86
C PHE A 258 -9.49 4.33 -2.35
N THR A 259 -10.47 4.92 -3.01
CA THR A 259 -10.42 5.25 -4.43
C THR A 259 -9.35 6.30 -4.72
N GLU A 260 -9.27 7.36 -3.92
CA GLU A 260 -8.24 8.40 -4.04
C GLU A 260 -6.82 7.85 -3.78
N CYS A 261 -6.69 6.95 -2.80
CA CYS A 261 -5.41 6.26 -2.59
C CYS A 261 -5.04 5.39 -3.79
N ALA A 262 -6.00 4.67 -4.39
CA ALA A 262 -5.74 3.87 -5.58
C ALA A 262 -5.26 4.74 -6.76
N PHE A 263 -5.91 5.87 -7.02
CA PHE A 263 -5.50 6.82 -8.06
C PHE A 263 -4.12 7.42 -7.80
N ALA A 264 -3.81 7.77 -6.55
CA ALA A 264 -2.51 8.36 -6.22
C ALA A 264 -1.32 7.41 -6.44
N PHE A 265 -1.55 6.11 -6.45
CA PHE A 265 -0.56 5.07 -6.72
C PHE A 265 -0.76 4.36 -8.07
N ASP A 266 -1.57 4.92 -8.97
CA ASP A 266 -1.90 4.37 -10.30
C ASP A 266 -2.42 2.92 -10.25
N ILE A 267 -3.10 2.54 -9.13
CA ILE A 267 -3.68 1.21 -8.97
C ILE A 267 -5.11 1.23 -9.53
N PRO A 268 -5.46 0.33 -10.45
CA PRO A 268 -6.83 0.22 -10.94
C PRO A 268 -7.82 0.01 -9.78
N LYS A 269 -8.89 0.81 -9.75
CA LYS A 269 -9.88 0.80 -8.66
C LYS A 269 -10.44 -0.60 -8.38
N ALA A 270 -10.78 -1.34 -9.44
CA ALA A 270 -11.33 -2.69 -9.34
C ALA A 270 -10.36 -3.65 -8.62
N VAL A 271 -9.06 -3.56 -8.92
CA VAL A 271 -8.01 -4.35 -8.24
C VAL A 271 -7.89 -3.95 -6.77
N PHE A 272 -7.92 -2.65 -6.51
CA PHE A 272 -7.73 -2.13 -5.15
C PHE A 272 -8.90 -2.46 -4.23
N LEU A 273 -10.14 -2.33 -4.72
CA LEU A 273 -11.35 -2.64 -3.95
C LEU A 273 -11.70 -4.13 -3.94
N GLY A 274 -11.11 -4.93 -4.82
CA GLY A 274 -11.42 -6.35 -4.96
C GLY A 274 -12.69 -6.64 -5.78
N GLU A 275 -13.15 -5.67 -6.57
CA GLU A 275 -14.34 -5.76 -7.44
C GLU A 275 -13.99 -6.36 -8.81
N ILE A 276 -13.15 -7.41 -8.84
CA ILE A 276 -12.59 -7.93 -10.08
C ILE A 276 -13.60 -8.86 -10.75
N THR A 277 -14.12 -8.45 -11.89
CA THR A 277 -14.96 -9.27 -12.79
C THR A 277 -14.12 -10.05 -13.81
N GLU A 278 -13.01 -9.44 -14.32
CA GLU A 278 -12.09 -10.04 -15.26
C GLU A 278 -10.65 -9.98 -14.72
N LYS A 279 -10.19 -11.10 -14.17
CA LYS A 279 -8.93 -11.15 -13.39
C LYS A 279 -7.66 -10.87 -14.21
N ALA A 280 -7.60 -11.35 -15.45
CA ALA A 280 -6.38 -11.26 -16.27
C ALA A 280 -6.07 -9.83 -16.69
N ASP A 281 -7.06 -9.08 -17.17
CA ASP A 281 -6.89 -7.72 -17.67
C ASP A 281 -6.58 -6.75 -16.52
N SER A 282 -7.34 -6.83 -15.44
CA SER A 282 -7.10 -6.00 -14.26
C SER A 282 -5.71 -6.20 -13.65
N THR A 283 -5.19 -7.44 -13.66
CA THR A 283 -3.82 -7.72 -13.21
C THR A 283 -2.78 -7.13 -14.16
N ASN A 284 -3.00 -7.21 -15.47
CA ASN A 284 -2.10 -6.60 -16.46
C ASN A 284 -2.07 -5.08 -16.34
N GLU A 285 -3.23 -4.44 -16.17
CA GLU A 285 -3.33 -3.00 -15.92
C GLU A 285 -2.57 -2.60 -14.65
N PHE A 286 -2.75 -3.32 -13.55
CA PHE A 286 -2.01 -3.08 -12.31
C PHE A 286 -0.50 -3.17 -12.52
N ILE A 287 -0.03 -4.22 -13.21
CA ILE A 287 1.40 -4.37 -13.50
C ILE A 287 1.89 -3.22 -14.38
N THR A 288 1.11 -2.84 -15.39
CA THR A 288 1.54 -1.83 -16.36
C THR A 288 1.60 -0.43 -15.75
N TYR A 289 0.57 -0.02 -15.02
CA TYR A 289 0.46 1.35 -14.53
C TYR A 289 1.10 1.54 -13.14
N ALA A 290 0.77 0.68 -12.18
CA ALA A 290 1.22 0.88 -10.81
C ALA A 290 2.65 0.35 -10.56
N VAL A 291 3.01 -0.78 -11.16
CA VAL A 291 4.27 -1.47 -10.88
C VAL A 291 5.34 -1.16 -11.93
N GLY A 292 4.95 -0.95 -13.19
CA GLY A 292 5.86 -0.86 -14.34
C GLY A 292 6.96 0.19 -14.19
N TRP A 293 6.60 1.40 -13.78
CA TRP A 293 7.58 2.48 -13.60
C TRP A 293 8.59 2.21 -12.47
N ILE A 294 8.16 1.52 -11.40
CA ILE A 294 9.05 1.14 -10.30
C ILE A 294 10.01 0.04 -10.75
N LYS A 295 9.48 -0.92 -11.51
CA LYS A 295 10.29 -1.96 -12.15
C LYS A 295 11.38 -1.34 -13.01
N GLU A 296 11.04 -0.43 -13.91
CA GLU A 296 12.01 0.27 -14.77
C GLU A 296 13.04 1.04 -13.96
N LEU A 297 12.62 1.77 -12.91
CA LEU A 297 13.53 2.49 -12.03
C LEU A 297 14.54 1.56 -11.35
N ILE A 298 14.12 0.37 -10.94
CA ILE A 298 14.99 -0.62 -10.32
C ILE A 298 15.92 -1.24 -11.39
N ASP A 299 15.36 -1.65 -12.52
CA ASP A 299 16.12 -2.25 -13.64
C ASP A 299 17.23 -1.32 -14.10
N ASP A 300 16.94 -0.04 -14.34
CA ASP A 300 17.93 0.97 -14.73
C ASP A 300 19.02 1.15 -13.67
N SER A 301 18.60 1.23 -12.41
CA SER A 301 19.53 1.43 -11.29
C SER A 301 20.46 0.22 -11.10
N LEU A 302 19.93 -1.00 -11.21
CA LEU A 302 20.73 -2.23 -11.13
C LEU A 302 21.69 -2.35 -12.31
N ASN A 303 21.25 -2.07 -13.52
CA ASN A 303 22.10 -2.10 -14.71
C ASN A 303 23.21 -1.07 -14.63
N ALA A 304 22.92 0.16 -14.23
CA ALA A 304 23.91 1.21 -14.08
C ALA A 304 24.97 0.91 -13.00
N LYS A 305 24.60 0.18 -11.92
CA LYS A 305 25.47 0.00 -10.75
C LYS A 305 26.12 -1.38 -10.64
N MET A 306 25.41 -2.43 -11.06
CA MET A 306 25.87 -3.82 -10.91
C MET A 306 26.37 -4.44 -12.21
N VAL A 307 25.90 -3.97 -13.35
CA VAL A 307 26.37 -4.44 -14.68
C VAL A 307 27.47 -3.53 -15.22
N GLY A 308 27.24 -2.24 -15.24
CA GLY A 308 28.15 -1.24 -15.80
C GLY A 308 28.12 -1.16 -17.32
N GLU A 309 28.70 -0.08 -17.88
CA GLU A 309 28.61 0.27 -19.30
C GLU A 309 29.18 -0.82 -20.22
N ASP A 310 30.41 -1.25 -19.97
CA ASP A 310 31.10 -2.22 -20.83
C ASP A 310 30.36 -3.56 -20.96
N SER A 311 29.82 -4.06 -19.86
CA SER A 311 29.07 -5.32 -19.82
C SER A 311 27.68 -5.16 -20.43
N TYR A 312 27.03 -4.04 -20.17
CA TYR A 312 25.71 -3.73 -20.72
C TYR A 312 25.73 -3.65 -22.27
N LEU A 313 26.76 -2.99 -22.82
CA LEU A 313 26.97 -2.90 -24.28
C LEU A 313 27.26 -4.27 -24.93
N LYS A 314 27.74 -5.23 -24.15
CA LYS A 314 27.96 -6.62 -24.60
C LYS A 314 26.73 -7.51 -24.42
N GLY A 315 25.57 -6.94 -24.02
CA GLY A 315 24.30 -7.65 -23.89
C GLY A 315 24.04 -8.24 -22.49
N GLU A 316 24.89 -7.98 -21.51
CA GLU A 316 24.61 -8.36 -20.12
C GLU A 316 23.55 -7.43 -19.51
N ARG A 317 22.61 -7.99 -18.78
CA ARG A 317 21.49 -7.23 -18.21
C ARG A 317 20.96 -7.85 -16.92
N ILE A 318 20.36 -7.01 -16.10
CA ILE A 318 19.54 -7.42 -14.96
C ILE A 318 18.18 -6.76 -15.14
N TRP A 319 17.10 -7.55 -15.02
CA TRP A 319 15.74 -7.01 -15.09
C TRP A 319 14.78 -7.82 -14.22
N ILE A 320 13.69 -7.20 -13.81
CA ILE A 320 12.63 -7.85 -13.07
C ILE A 320 11.67 -8.53 -14.04
N ASP A 321 11.49 -9.83 -13.89
CA ASP A 321 10.48 -10.60 -14.63
C ASP A 321 9.22 -10.76 -13.78
N MET A 322 8.12 -10.16 -14.27
CA MET A 322 6.81 -10.18 -13.63
C MET A 322 5.97 -11.42 -14.01
N SER A 323 6.50 -12.34 -14.79
CA SER A 323 5.76 -13.53 -15.26
C SER A 323 5.24 -14.39 -14.12
N ARG A 324 6.00 -14.49 -13.04
CA ARG A 324 5.59 -15.23 -11.82
C ARG A 324 4.45 -14.56 -11.04
N TYR A 325 4.28 -13.25 -11.18
CA TYR A 325 3.17 -12.54 -10.57
C TYR A 325 1.86 -12.76 -11.33
N LYS A 326 1.93 -12.90 -12.65
CA LYS A 326 0.80 -13.18 -13.51
C LYS A 326 0.38 -14.63 -13.32
N HIS A 327 -0.72 -14.85 -12.60
CA HIS A 327 -1.31 -16.19 -12.55
C HIS A 327 -1.89 -16.51 -13.92
N ARG A 328 -1.21 -17.35 -14.69
CA ARG A 328 -1.72 -17.87 -15.95
C ARG A 328 -2.25 -19.28 -15.72
N ASP A 329 -3.50 -19.49 -16.03
CA ASP A 329 -4.03 -20.84 -16.15
C ASP A 329 -3.43 -21.48 -17.41
N LEU A 330 -2.62 -22.53 -17.22
CA LEU A 330 -1.96 -23.22 -18.34
C LEU A 330 -2.96 -23.92 -19.24
N VAL A 331 -4.08 -24.40 -18.69
CA VAL A 331 -5.11 -25.09 -19.46
C VAL A 331 -5.83 -24.06 -20.35
N GLU A 332 -6.20 -22.92 -19.81
CA GLU A 332 -6.81 -21.83 -20.55
C GLU A 332 -5.85 -21.25 -21.60
N SER A 333 -4.57 -21.20 -21.29
CA SER A 333 -3.53 -20.68 -22.19
C SER A 333 -3.04 -21.70 -23.22
N ALA A 334 -3.37 -22.98 -23.11
CA ALA A 334 -2.79 -24.07 -23.90
C ALA A 334 -2.89 -23.85 -25.42
N ALA A 335 -4.04 -23.37 -25.90
CA ALA A 335 -4.23 -23.08 -27.32
C ALA A 335 -3.32 -21.94 -27.83
N ASN A 336 -3.03 -20.95 -27.00
CA ASN A 336 -2.13 -19.85 -27.35
C ASN A 336 -0.66 -20.28 -27.29
N LEU A 337 -0.30 -21.16 -26.35
CA LEU A 337 1.04 -21.75 -26.26
C LEU A 337 1.35 -22.65 -27.44
N ASP A 338 0.37 -23.42 -27.91
CA ASP A 338 0.48 -24.23 -29.14
C ASP A 338 0.72 -23.36 -30.36
N LYS A 339 0.04 -22.21 -30.49
CA LYS A 339 0.30 -21.24 -31.56
C LYS A 339 1.73 -20.70 -31.52
N LEU A 340 2.28 -20.40 -30.33
CA LEU A 340 3.67 -19.97 -30.20
C LEU A 340 4.64 -21.07 -30.67
N ARG A 341 4.37 -22.33 -30.31
CA ARG A 341 5.14 -23.47 -30.78
C ARG A 341 5.09 -23.57 -32.31
N SER A 342 3.90 -23.41 -32.91
CA SER A 342 3.67 -23.50 -34.34
C SER A 342 4.43 -22.48 -35.20
N ILE A 343 4.71 -21.28 -34.62
CA ILE A 343 5.48 -20.21 -35.28
C ILE A 343 6.97 -20.24 -34.98
N GLY A 344 7.47 -21.29 -34.29
CA GLY A 344 8.89 -21.55 -34.12
C GLY A 344 9.48 -21.25 -32.74
N PHE A 345 8.67 -20.93 -31.73
CA PHE A 345 9.17 -20.88 -30.35
C PHE A 345 9.53 -22.28 -29.87
N ASN A 346 10.63 -22.40 -29.13
CA ASN A 346 10.98 -23.65 -28.50
C ASN A 346 10.26 -23.84 -27.15
N PHE A 347 10.30 -25.03 -26.55
CA PHE A 347 9.60 -25.30 -25.29
C PHE A 347 10.17 -24.48 -24.13
N ASP A 348 11.47 -24.23 -24.10
CA ASP A 348 12.10 -23.46 -23.05
C ASP A 348 11.64 -21.98 -23.09
N GLU A 349 11.56 -21.39 -24.27
CA GLU A 349 11.00 -20.04 -24.46
C GLU A 349 9.52 -19.93 -24.05
N ILE A 350 8.74 -21.00 -24.32
CA ILE A 350 7.32 -21.08 -23.93
C ILE A 350 7.21 -21.22 -22.40
N LEU A 351 8.03 -22.08 -21.77
CA LEU A 351 8.03 -22.24 -20.31
C LEU A 351 8.42 -20.94 -19.60
N GLU A 352 9.45 -20.26 -20.10
CA GLU A 352 9.83 -18.94 -19.59
C GLU A 352 8.72 -17.91 -19.73
N ALA A 353 8.01 -17.88 -20.87
CA ALA A 353 6.89 -16.96 -21.08
C ALA A 353 5.73 -17.17 -20.11
N VAL A 354 5.57 -18.38 -19.55
CA VAL A 354 4.57 -18.67 -18.50
C VAL A 354 5.15 -18.64 -17.08
N GLY A 355 6.40 -18.21 -16.90
CA GLY A 355 7.04 -18.07 -15.60
C GLY A 355 7.53 -19.40 -14.99
N ARG A 356 7.74 -20.42 -15.82
CA ARG A 356 8.34 -21.70 -15.42
C ARG A 356 9.80 -21.78 -15.81
N GLU A 357 10.56 -22.60 -15.09
CA GLU A 357 11.97 -22.84 -15.42
C GLU A 357 12.10 -23.64 -16.71
N PRO A 358 13.05 -23.27 -17.61
CA PRO A 358 13.34 -24.03 -18.82
C PRO A 358 13.91 -25.40 -18.47
N LEU A 359 13.61 -26.41 -19.29
CA LEU A 359 14.09 -27.78 -19.10
C LEU A 359 15.57 -27.95 -19.50
N ASN A 360 16.08 -27.08 -20.36
CA ASN A 360 17.45 -27.06 -20.86
C ASN A 360 17.90 -28.41 -21.48
N THR A 361 16.96 -29.08 -22.14
CA THR A 361 17.23 -30.33 -22.87
C THR A 361 17.34 -30.06 -24.36
N LYS A 362 18.01 -30.94 -25.08
CA LYS A 362 18.07 -30.83 -26.55
C LYS A 362 16.68 -30.80 -27.17
N PHE A 363 15.74 -31.61 -26.66
CA PHE A 363 14.35 -31.61 -27.10
C PHE A 363 13.62 -30.29 -26.83
N SER A 364 13.83 -29.71 -25.65
CA SER A 364 13.12 -28.46 -25.30
C SER A 364 13.64 -27.26 -26.05
N GLN A 365 14.89 -27.30 -26.52
CA GLN A 365 15.54 -26.24 -27.30
C GLN A 365 15.30 -26.36 -28.80
N GLU A 366 14.74 -27.48 -29.25
CA GLU A 366 14.47 -27.71 -30.66
C GLU A 366 13.34 -26.78 -31.14
N ARG A 367 13.57 -26.07 -32.25
CA ARG A 367 12.59 -25.21 -32.90
C ARG A 367 11.83 -26.03 -33.96
N VAL A 368 10.52 -26.10 -33.80
CA VAL A 368 9.65 -26.78 -34.77
C VAL A 368 8.72 -25.75 -35.37
N VAL A 369 8.70 -25.67 -36.67
CA VAL A 369 7.79 -24.81 -37.45
C VAL A 369 6.82 -25.72 -38.20
N THR A 370 5.54 -25.43 -38.14
CA THR A 370 4.55 -26.22 -38.90
C THR A 370 4.69 -25.98 -40.39
N LYS A 371 4.32 -26.99 -41.21
CA LYS A 371 4.42 -26.94 -42.70
C LYS A 371 3.78 -25.68 -43.31
N ASN A 372 2.83 -25.06 -42.67
CA ASN A 372 2.16 -23.86 -43.12
C ASN A 372 3.05 -22.59 -43.10
N TYR A 373 4.18 -22.63 -42.38
CA TYR A 373 5.11 -21.51 -42.19
C TYR A 373 6.50 -21.76 -42.78
N THR A 374 6.69 -22.91 -43.47
CA THR A 374 8.01 -23.30 -44.02
C THR A 374 8.32 -22.71 -45.39
N ASN A 375 7.51 -21.80 -45.91
CA ASN A 375 7.60 -21.49 -47.35
C ASN A 375 8.66 -20.49 -47.79
N ASP A 376 9.53 -19.89 -46.95
CA ASP A 376 10.46 -18.90 -47.50
C ASP A 376 11.81 -18.70 -46.75
N LEU A 377 12.25 -19.62 -45.93
CA LEU A 377 13.65 -19.56 -45.46
C LEU A 377 14.42 -20.76 -46.08
N GLY A 378 15.01 -20.48 -47.24
CA GLY A 378 15.75 -21.44 -48.03
C GLY A 378 16.63 -22.38 -47.22
N GLY A 379 16.24 -23.61 -47.11
CA GLY A 379 17.02 -24.72 -46.60
C GLY A 379 16.93 -25.85 -47.58
N GLU A 380 18.07 -26.22 -48.13
CA GLU A 380 18.29 -27.29 -49.11
C GLU A 380 17.63 -28.61 -48.70
N GLY A 381 17.13 -29.31 -49.73
CA GLY A 381 16.32 -30.48 -49.63
C GLY A 381 16.98 -31.64 -48.88
N SER A 382 16.18 -32.33 -48.08
CA SER A 382 16.40 -33.72 -47.76
C SER A 382 15.62 -34.57 -48.75
N GLU A 383 16.34 -35.25 -49.64
CA GLU A 383 15.83 -36.24 -50.55
C GLU A 383 15.05 -37.34 -49.82
N GLU A 384 13.82 -37.53 -50.24
CA GLU A 384 13.03 -38.68 -49.96
C GLU A 384 13.73 -39.93 -50.54
N LYS A 385 14.22 -40.81 -49.70
CA LYS A 385 14.47 -42.21 -50.13
C LYS A 385 13.15 -42.97 -50.06
N THR A 386 12.53 -43.11 -51.22
CA THR A 386 11.57 -44.17 -51.49
C THR A 386 12.34 -45.52 -51.48
N GLU A 387 12.08 -46.38 -50.49
CA GLU A 387 12.33 -47.81 -50.63
C GLU A 387 11.06 -48.49 -51.14
N GLU A 388 11.15 -48.92 -52.40
CA GLU A 388 10.35 -50.03 -52.95
C GLU A 388 10.84 -51.33 -52.33
N THR A 389 9.98 -52.09 -51.69
CA THR A 389 9.59 -53.50 -51.88
C THR A 389 8.69 -53.95 -50.72
#